data_b073d65f2200c2a0ff9f2ab87bf08d75
#
_entry.id   b073d65f2200c2a0ff9f2ab87bf08d75
#
_cell.length_a   1.000
_cell.length_b   1.000
_cell.length_c   1.000
_cell.angle_alpha   90.00
_cell.angle_beta   90.00
_cell.angle_gamma   90.00
#
_symmetry.space_group_name_H-M   'P 1'
#
loop_
_entity.id
_entity.type
_entity.pdbx_description
1 polymer ?
#
loop_
_entity_poly.entity_id
_entity_poly.type
_entity_poly.pdbx_seq_one_letter_code
_entity_poly.pdbx_strand_id
1 'polypeptide(L)' 'SLDLVLLDPPFESPHYETALKAAARALGPQGFVYLEAATAWNDEALAPLGLALHRHLKAGAVHAHLLRALG' A
#
# COMPACT_ATOMS: atom_id res chain seq x y z
N SER A 1 0.56 15.76 7.87
CA SER A 1 0.30 14.37 7.51
C SER A 1 -0.65 14.29 6.33
N LEU A 2 -0.50 13.23 5.53
CA LEU A 2 -1.31 13.02 4.35
C LEU A 2 -2.48 12.09 4.67
N ASP A 3 -3.62 12.35 4.02
CA ASP A 3 -4.82 11.52 4.20
C ASP A 3 -4.89 10.39 3.17
N LEU A 4 -4.28 10.56 2.01
CA LEU A 4 -4.28 9.56 0.96
C LEU A 4 -3.01 9.63 0.14
N VAL A 5 -2.38 8.49 -0.08
CA VAL A 5 -1.22 8.36 -0.94
C VAL A 5 -1.57 7.38 -2.05
N LEU A 6 -1.35 7.77 -3.30
CA LEU A 6 -1.63 6.91 -4.45
C LEU A 6 -0.33 6.33 -4.99
N LEU A 7 -0.29 5.01 -5.13
CA LEU A 7 0.85 4.31 -5.72
C LEU A 7 0.37 3.50 -6.91
N ASP A 8 0.81 3.90 -8.10
CA ASP A 8 0.41 3.30 -9.36
C ASP A 8 1.56 2.55 -10.02
N PRO A 9 1.28 1.50 -10.80
CA PRO A 9 2.29 0.92 -11.67
C PRO A 9 2.77 1.94 -12.71
N PRO A 10 3.93 1.76 -13.32
CA PRO A 10 4.75 0.55 -13.20
C PRO A 10 5.88 0.71 -12.18
N PHE A 11 5.80 -0.02 -11.08
CA PHE A 11 6.92 -0.13 -10.16
C PHE A 11 7.40 -1.58 -10.18
N GLU A 12 8.71 -1.77 -10.12
CA GLU A 12 9.26 -3.09 -9.89
C GLU A 12 9.24 -3.38 -8.40
N SER A 13 9.25 -4.67 -8.04
CA SER A 13 9.09 -5.09 -6.66
C SER A 13 9.95 -4.36 -5.63
N PRO A 14 11.26 -4.15 -5.86
CA PRO A 14 12.07 -3.43 -4.87
C PRO A 14 11.60 -2.00 -4.67
N HIS A 15 11.05 -1.38 -5.70
CA HIS A 15 10.55 -0.01 -5.61
C HIS A 15 9.25 0.06 -4.82
N TYR A 16 8.43 -0.99 -4.88
CA TYR A 16 7.20 -1.05 -4.10
C TYR A 16 7.49 -0.98 -2.60
N GLU A 17 8.46 -1.76 -2.12
CA GLU A 17 8.78 -1.76 -0.69
C GLU A 17 9.25 -0.39 -0.23
N THR A 18 10.14 0.23 -0.99
CA THR A 18 10.63 1.57 -0.66
C THR A 18 9.50 2.59 -0.66
N ALA A 19 8.65 2.55 -1.69
CA ALA A 19 7.54 3.47 -1.82
C ALA A 19 6.51 3.27 -0.71
N LEU A 20 6.22 2.03 -0.35
CA LEU A 20 5.27 1.73 0.71
C LEU A 20 5.77 2.18 2.07
N LYS A 21 7.06 2.00 2.37
CA LYS A 21 7.65 2.50 3.61
C LYS A 21 7.55 4.02 3.70
N ALA A 22 7.86 4.70 2.60
CA ALA A 22 7.77 6.16 2.57
C ALA A 22 6.33 6.62 2.74
N ALA A 23 5.39 5.94 2.11
CA ALA A 23 3.98 6.25 2.23
C ALA A 23 3.49 6.07 3.66
N ALA A 24 3.91 4.98 4.31
CA ALA A 24 3.52 4.72 5.70
C ALA A 24 3.96 5.85 6.63
N ARG A 25 5.15 6.40 6.39
CA ARG A 25 5.67 7.50 7.20
C ARG A 25 4.92 8.81 6.96
N ALA A 26 4.40 8.99 5.75
CA ALA A 26 3.71 10.22 5.37
C ALA A 26 2.25 10.24 5.82
N LEU A 27 1.67 9.06 6.13
CA LEU A 27 0.26 8.98 6.48
C LEU A 27 -0.02 9.58 7.85
N GLY A 28 -1.15 10.29 7.93
CA GLY A 28 -1.73 10.62 9.22
C GLY A 28 -2.40 9.38 9.83
N PRO A 29 -2.85 9.48 11.08
CA PRO A 29 -3.40 8.32 11.80
C PRO A 29 -4.64 7.72 11.15
N GLN A 30 -5.33 8.47 10.31
CA GLN A 30 -6.52 7.98 9.61
C GLN A 30 -6.36 7.99 8.10
N GLY A 31 -5.13 8.08 7.63
CA GLY A 31 -4.86 8.10 6.21
C GLY A 31 -4.80 6.71 5.61
N PHE A 32 -4.88 6.67 4.28
CA PHE A 32 -4.82 5.44 3.51
C PHE A 32 -3.80 5.53 2.40
N VAL A 33 -3.25 4.37 2.03
CA VAL A 33 -2.47 4.21 0.81
C VAL A 33 -3.31 3.41 -0.17
N TYR A 34 -3.47 3.92 -1.38
CA TYR A 34 -4.10 3.18 -2.47
C TYR A 34 -2.98 2.63 -3.35
N LEU A 35 -2.89 1.31 -3.44
CA LEU A 35 -1.85 0.61 -4.18
C LEU A 35 -2.44 -0.25 -5.27
N GLU A 36 -2.02 -0.04 -6.53
CA GLU A 36 -2.32 -0.96 -7.63
C GLU A 36 -1.09 -1.77 -7.94
N ALA A 37 -1.24 -3.08 -8.02
CA ALA A 37 -0.12 -3.99 -8.26
C ALA A 37 -0.58 -5.21 -9.04
N ALA A 38 0.39 -5.87 -9.69
CA ALA A 38 0.11 -7.09 -10.45
C ALA A 38 -0.13 -8.30 -9.54
N THR A 39 0.28 -8.21 -8.29
CA THR A 39 0.12 -9.29 -7.32
C THR A 39 -0.62 -8.79 -6.09
N ALA A 40 -1.23 -9.72 -5.36
CA ALA A 40 -1.90 -9.38 -4.12
C ALA A 40 -0.88 -9.24 -3.00
N TRP A 41 -0.98 -8.15 -2.25
CA TRP A 41 -0.21 -7.95 -1.02
C TRP A 41 -1.09 -8.32 0.17
N ASN A 42 -0.50 -8.91 1.18
CA ASN A 42 -1.23 -9.31 2.38
C ASN A 42 -0.60 -8.68 3.63
N ASP A 43 -1.25 -8.86 4.77
CA ASP A 43 -0.77 -8.28 6.02
C ASP A 43 0.62 -8.77 6.39
N GLU A 44 0.93 -10.02 6.08
CA GLU A 44 2.24 -10.59 6.38
C GLU A 44 3.35 -9.83 5.64
N ALA A 45 3.10 -9.48 4.39
CA ALA A 45 4.07 -8.72 3.59
C ALA A 45 4.08 -7.24 3.97
N LEU A 46 2.94 -6.70 4.39
CA LEU A 46 2.78 -5.27 4.66
C LEU A 46 3.22 -4.86 6.07
N ALA A 47 3.07 -5.74 7.04
CA ALA A 47 3.40 -5.41 8.43
C ALA A 47 4.84 -4.93 8.61
N PRO A 48 5.86 -5.56 8.01
CA PRO A 48 7.23 -5.06 8.12
C PRO A 48 7.43 -3.67 7.54
N LEU A 49 6.53 -3.24 6.67
CA LEU A 49 6.58 -1.92 6.04
C LEU A 49 5.80 -0.87 6.82
N GLY A 50 5.17 -1.26 7.91
CA GLY A 50 4.39 -0.36 8.73
C GLY A 50 2.95 -0.18 8.26
N LEU A 51 2.42 -1.12 7.49
CA LEU A 51 1.10 -1.03 6.88
C LEU A 51 0.25 -2.25 7.18
N ALA A 52 -1.06 -2.07 7.07
CA ALA A 52 -2.04 -3.15 7.19
C ALA A 52 -3.02 -3.06 6.01
N LEU A 53 -3.47 -4.20 5.54
CA LEU A 53 -4.46 -4.28 4.48
C LEU A 53 -5.83 -3.95 5.04
N HIS A 54 -6.46 -2.92 4.48
CA HIS A 54 -7.82 -2.54 4.84
C HIS A 54 -8.83 -3.15 3.87
N ARG A 55 -8.55 -3.07 2.57
CA ARG A 55 -9.38 -3.65 1.53
C ARG A 55 -8.55 -4.08 0.35
N HIS A 56 -9.02 -5.14 -0.32
CA HIS A 56 -8.37 -5.66 -1.53
C HIS A 56 -9.45 -6.02 -2.54
N LEU A 57 -9.25 -5.57 -3.79
CA LEU A 57 -10.12 -5.91 -4.90
C LEU A 57 -9.26 -6.32 -6.08
N LYS A 58 -9.71 -7.33 -6.82
CA LYS A 58 -9.08 -7.71 -8.06
C LYS A 58 -9.94 -7.26 -9.22
N ALA A 59 -9.33 -6.53 -10.15
CA ALA A 59 -9.99 -6.08 -11.37
C ALA A 59 -9.11 -6.47 -12.56
N GLY A 60 -9.50 -7.54 -13.28
CA GLY A 60 -8.68 -8.08 -14.35
C GLY A 60 -7.36 -8.60 -13.83
N ALA A 61 -6.25 -8.10 -14.38
CA ALA A 61 -4.91 -8.48 -13.97
C ALA A 61 -4.35 -7.59 -12.86
N VAL A 62 -5.13 -6.63 -12.39
CA VAL A 62 -4.66 -5.65 -11.40
C VAL A 62 -5.31 -5.92 -10.05
N HIS A 63 -4.50 -5.86 -9.00
CA HIS A 63 -4.97 -5.92 -7.62
C HIS A 63 -4.94 -4.52 -7.03
N ALA A 64 -6.09 -4.03 -6.61
CA ALA A 64 -6.22 -2.75 -5.93
C ALA A 64 -6.26 -2.97 -4.43
N HIS A 65 -5.46 -2.21 -3.71
CA HIS A 65 -5.35 -2.35 -2.26
C HIS A 65 -5.61 -1.01 -1.60
N LEU A 66 -6.38 -1.03 -0.54
CA LEU A 66 -6.50 0.12 0.34
C LEU A 66 -5.81 -0.27 1.65
N LEU A 67 -4.75 0.44 1.96
CA LEU A 67 -3.86 0.13 3.09
C LEU A 67 -3.95 1.25 4.13
N ARG A 68 -3.67 0.91 5.38
CA ARG A 68 -3.59 1.89 6.44
C ARG A 68 -2.31 1.70 7.23
N ALA A 69 -1.89 2.73 7.94
CA ALA A 69 -0.69 2.65 8.77
C ALA A 69 -0.97 1.79 10.00
N LEU A 70 0.04 1.00 10.40
CA LEU A 70 0.01 0.27 11.66
C LEU A 70 0.31 1.24 12.80
N GLY A 71 -0.46 1.15 13.81
CA GLY A 71 -0.26 1.94 15.00
C GLY A 71 -0.74 3.34 14.90
#